data_41595ebff2174c816ed58da5181a1e5b
#
_entry.id   41595ebff2174c816ed58da5181a1e5b
#
_cell.length_a   1.000
_cell.length_b   1.000
_cell.length_c   1.000
_cell.angle_alpha   90.00
_cell.angle_beta   90.00
_cell.angle_gamma   90.00
#
_symmetry.space_group_name_H-M   'P 1'
#
loop_
_entity.id
_entity.type
_entity.pdbx_description
1 polymer ?
#
loop_
_entity_poly.entity_id
_entity_poly.type
_entity_poly.pdbx_seq_one_letter_code
_entity_poly.pdbx_strand_id
1 'polypeptide(L)'
;HLGFSLFNKYVILKDRESGRFLKSKIKKNISVFNLQDIVDLNSNGTLDVYITLQFYSKYFRKRTVFSINNQGFTSYSEDLNLKLKSFKTKNGNLSFDYKKNIFTQHIKNLKSVGSNFYIEGEVIQFSDEYSVRQLELIAVRRDNNKSYGYSLDFQKEKNKYIFKKIILIDKLKQHLDLNSRWDFFLQIRDDKKRICYKELVDMTGYNDFSREEDRYLLNNEYKDNFKLIIYVTMGKESLACWFTDNEQYIKTYNIARGKTIFNNTCDNHPIHKKMIFFESFLGKSYSGNPKYIYEYLLENGYGEEYQFVWSYQGESKLPGNPIVVSREEEDYYRYLALSKYWVNNIIFPVHRKREGNVYIQTWHGTPLKRLGYDIEVDGPEKLARENFYLESRNWDFLLAANKYSGDIFKRAFKFEKEIILNGYPSNDIFYKTNNIEKIESIKRKLSIPKEKQVILYAPTWRDNESNGSWNHSFEIQFDLDQFQNEFGDDYVLILRMHHLISDYLVLNPSKHSSIIDLSKYDDIQELYLVSDILITDYSSVFFEYANSKKPILFYAYDYQLYKQEIRGFYLDMYKDLPGPVLQEQTELFDAIKNIHRVEKEYEEKYNEFFQDYCSLETGNSAKLVIETVFKK
;
A
#
# COMPACT_ATOMS: atom_id res chain seq x y z
N HIS A 1 15.72 22.55 -28.58
CA HIS A 1 17.15 22.46 -28.14
C HIS A 1 17.99 23.74 -28.30
N LEU A 2 17.52 24.77 -28.98
CA LEU A 2 18.31 26.02 -29.27
C LEU A 2 18.23 27.10 -28.18
N GLY A 3 17.39 27.01 -27.17
CA GLY A 3 17.15 28.06 -26.18
C GLY A 3 18.00 28.02 -24.89
N PHE A 4 18.65 26.91 -24.58
CA PHE A 4 19.30 26.69 -23.26
C PHE A 4 20.76 27.16 -23.16
N SER A 5 21.43 27.51 -24.26
CA SER A 5 22.83 27.95 -24.24
C SER A 5 23.02 29.41 -23.75
N LEU A 6 21.97 30.19 -23.75
CA LEU A 6 22.00 31.63 -23.35
C LEU A 6 21.82 31.83 -21.82
N PHE A 7 21.54 30.79 -21.06
CA PHE A 7 21.32 30.89 -19.61
C PHE A 7 22.55 30.43 -18.81
N ASN A 8 22.96 31.23 -17.85
CA ASN A 8 23.83 30.74 -16.80
C ASN A 8 23.02 29.89 -15.83
N LYS A 9 23.52 28.69 -15.55
CA LYS A 9 22.88 27.71 -14.65
C LYS A 9 23.61 27.63 -13.33
N TYR A 10 22.87 27.68 -12.23
CA TYR A 10 23.42 27.60 -10.88
C TYR A 10 22.63 26.62 -10.04
N VAL A 11 23.31 25.96 -9.08
CA VAL A 11 22.68 25.34 -7.91
C VAL A 11 22.79 26.31 -6.74
N ILE A 12 21.72 26.47 -6.01
CA ILE A 12 21.67 27.22 -4.76
C ILE A 12 21.30 26.26 -3.64
N LEU A 13 22.12 26.23 -2.60
CA LEU A 13 21.80 25.62 -1.31
C LEU A 13 21.37 26.76 -0.39
N LYS A 14 20.13 26.75 0.07
CA LYS A 14 19.58 27.76 0.97
C LYS A 14 19.27 27.13 2.32
N ASP A 15 19.90 27.64 3.36
CA ASP A 15 19.57 27.25 4.72
C ASP A 15 18.15 27.70 5.09
N ARG A 16 17.37 26.77 5.63
CA ARG A 16 15.94 26.98 5.86
C ARG A 16 15.68 27.95 7.01
N GLU A 17 16.52 27.93 8.03
CA GLU A 17 16.34 28.72 9.24
C GLU A 17 16.95 30.12 9.09
N SER A 18 18.22 30.21 8.74
CA SER A 18 18.92 31.50 8.62
C SER A 18 18.59 32.26 7.34
N GLY A 19 18.08 31.57 6.31
CA GLY A 19 17.82 32.12 5.00
C GLY A 19 19.10 32.39 4.17
N ARG A 20 20.30 32.19 4.72
CA ARG A 20 21.57 32.31 4.01
C ARG A 20 21.66 31.29 2.88
N PHE A 21 22.46 31.55 1.90
CA PHE A 21 22.59 30.64 0.74
C PHE A 21 24.00 30.61 0.17
N LEU A 22 24.34 29.43 -0.38
CA LEU A 22 25.51 29.20 -1.21
C LEU A 22 25.10 29.07 -2.66
N LYS A 23 25.89 29.58 -3.58
CA LYS A 23 25.62 29.56 -5.01
C LYS A 23 26.82 29.00 -5.76
N SER A 24 26.61 27.94 -6.55
CA SER A 24 27.64 27.36 -7.41
C SER A 24 27.17 27.23 -8.86
N LYS A 25 28.05 27.51 -9.81
CA LYS A 25 27.74 27.43 -11.24
C LYS A 25 27.78 25.97 -11.72
N ILE A 26 26.80 25.58 -12.51
CA ILE A 26 26.79 24.24 -13.11
C ILE A 26 27.75 24.23 -14.31
N LYS A 27 28.77 23.37 -14.25
CA LYS A 27 29.70 23.06 -15.33
C LYS A 27 29.63 21.58 -15.66
N LYS A 28 29.44 21.22 -16.95
CA LYS A 28 29.32 19.81 -17.39
C LYS A 28 28.34 18.97 -16.53
N ASN A 29 27.18 19.58 -16.19
CA ASN A 29 26.14 18.97 -15.32
C ASN A 29 26.54 18.75 -13.86
N ILE A 30 27.66 19.28 -13.40
CA ILE A 30 28.16 19.15 -12.02
C ILE A 30 28.20 20.56 -11.38
N SER A 31 27.82 20.63 -10.10
CA SER A 31 27.99 21.81 -9.24
C SER A 31 28.71 21.38 -7.97
N VAL A 32 29.75 22.12 -7.59
CA VAL A 32 30.60 21.78 -6.42
C VAL A 32 30.41 22.86 -5.36
N PHE A 33 30.28 22.46 -4.12
CA PHE A 33 30.27 23.30 -2.93
C PHE A 33 31.38 22.89 -2.00
N ASN A 34 32.02 23.87 -1.35
CA ASN A 34 32.96 23.59 -0.27
C ASN A 34 32.17 23.26 1.00
N LEU A 35 32.53 22.18 1.69
CA LEU A 35 31.88 21.78 2.94
C LEU A 35 32.07 22.84 4.06
N GLN A 36 33.22 23.52 4.09
CA GLN A 36 33.48 24.60 5.05
C GLN A 36 32.45 25.73 4.90
N ASP A 37 32.12 26.11 3.67
CA ASP A 37 31.11 27.15 3.43
C ASP A 37 29.72 26.76 3.98
N ILE A 38 29.41 25.46 4.01
CA ILE A 38 28.16 24.93 4.60
C ILE A 38 28.19 25.08 6.11
N VAL A 39 29.30 24.75 6.76
CA VAL A 39 29.48 24.92 8.22
C VAL A 39 29.35 26.38 8.62
N ASP A 40 29.86 27.29 7.78
CA ASP A 40 29.82 28.73 8.04
C ASP A 40 28.40 29.34 7.90
N LEU A 41 27.45 28.61 7.32
CA LEU A 41 26.04 29.04 7.29
C LEU A 41 25.41 28.97 8.69
N ASN A 42 25.59 27.85 9.37
CA ASN A 42 25.10 27.59 10.74
C ASN A 42 25.76 26.31 11.26
N SER A 43 25.69 26.03 12.57
CA SER A 43 26.21 24.77 13.16
C SER A 43 25.42 23.54 12.80
N ASN A 44 24.14 23.70 12.49
CA ASN A 44 23.22 22.66 12.02
C ASN A 44 22.05 23.28 11.28
N GLY A 45 21.34 22.52 10.46
CA GLY A 45 20.16 23.00 9.76
C GLY A 45 19.78 22.14 8.58
N THR A 46 18.82 22.65 7.82
CA THR A 46 18.34 22.00 6.58
C THR A 46 18.60 22.92 5.37
N LEU A 47 19.28 22.38 4.37
CA LEU A 47 19.54 23.07 3.10
C LEU A 47 18.52 22.67 2.05
N ASP A 48 17.78 23.64 1.55
CA ASP A 48 16.90 23.46 0.41
C ASP A 48 17.64 23.69 -0.89
N VAL A 49 17.47 22.79 -1.86
CA VAL A 49 18.20 22.81 -3.14
C VAL A 49 17.34 23.43 -4.23
N TYR A 50 17.90 24.43 -4.90
CA TYR A 50 17.26 25.12 -6.04
C TYR A 50 18.15 25.07 -7.27
N ILE A 51 17.55 24.85 -8.45
CA ILE A 51 18.19 25.18 -9.74
C ILE A 51 17.74 26.58 -10.16
N THR A 52 18.69 27.42 -10.48
CA THR A 52 18.44 28.79 -10.92
C THR A 52 19.00 28.98 -12.33
N LEU A 53 18.16 29.47 -13.20
CA LEU A 53 18.55 29.93 -14.53
C LEU A 53 18.65 31.47 -14.51
N GLN A 54 19.77 32.01 -14.96
CA GLN A 54 19.99 33.45 -15.06
C GLN A 54 20.10 33.85 -16.51
N PHE A 55 19.26 34.78 -16.93
CA PHE A 55 19.32 35.43 -18.24
C PHE A 55 19.40 36.93 -18.04
N TYR A 56 20.55 37.55 -18.39
CA TYR A 56 20.87 38.91 -18.01
C TYR A 56 20.70 39.18 -16.50
N SER A 57 19.88 40.15 -16.12
CA SER A 57 19.56 40.47 -14.71
C SER A 57 18.38 39.66 -14.13
N LYS A 58 17.66 38.86 -14.94
CA LYS A 58 16.49 38.07 -14.50
C LYS A 58 16.88 36.68 -14.04
N TYR A 59 16.28 36.24 -12.94
CA TYR A 59 16.49 34.93 -12.37
C TYR A 59 15.19 34.12 -12.37
N PHE A 60 15.26 32.88 -12.84
CA PHE A 60 14.20 31.90 -12.77
C PHE A 60 14.66 30.78 -11.82
N ARG A 61 13.97 30.60 -10.69
CA ARG A 61 14.34 29.65 -9.66
C ARG A 61 13.28 28.57 -9.51
N LYS A 62 13.70 27.30 -9.47
CA LYS A 62 12.83 26.17 -9.20
C LYS A 62 13.51 25.24 -8.19
N ARG A 63 12.74 24.72 -7.22
CA ARG A 63 13.21 23.68 -6.33
C ARG A 63 13.55 22.41 -7.10
N THR A 64 14.62 21.73 -6.69
CA THR A 64 15.07 20.51 -7.34
C THR A 64 14.25 19.35 -6.82
N VAL A 65 13.65 18.58 -7.73
CA VAL A 65 12.93 17.34 -7.40
C VAL A 65 13.93 16.24 -7.14
N PHE A 66 13.71 15.45 -6.10
CA PHE A 66 14.50 14.26 -5.80
C PHE A 66 14.14 13.16 -6.81
N SER A 67 15.10 12.67 -7.60
CA SER A 67 14.87 11.57 -8.52
C SER A 67 14.68 10.25 -7.74
N ILE A 68 13.72 9.44 -8.16
CA ILE A 68 13.38 8.16 -7.52
C ILE A 68 14.56 7.16 -7.53
N ASN A 69 15.47 7.30 -8.50
CA ASN A 69 16.66 6.44 -8.62
C ASN A 69 17.82 6.85 -7.70
N ASN A 70 17.71 7.97 -7.01
CA ASN A 70 18.74 8.41 -6.08
C ASN A 70 18.39 7.89 -4.68
N GLN A 71 19.07 6.83 -4.27
CA GLN A 71 19.18 6.51 -2.84
C GLN A 71 19.73 7.75 -2.12
N GLY A 72 19.11 8.11 -1.00
CA GLY A 72 19.63 9.18 -0.17
C GLY A 72 21.07 8.83 0.22
N PHE A 73 21.97 9.79 0.20
CA PHE A 73 23.33 9.57 0.68
C PHE A 73 23.53 10.26 2.03
N THR A 74 24.37 9.66 2.84
CA THR A 74 24.94 10.29 4.04
C THR A 74 26.44 10.42 3.80
N SER A 75 26.97 11.61 3.91
CA SER A 75 28.41 11.88 3.86
C SER A 75 28.86 12.45 5.20
N TYR A 76 30.01 12.05 5.62
CA TYR A 76 30.65 12.53 6.85
C TYR A 76 32.04 13.07 6.51
N SER A 77 32.36 14.25 7.03
CA SER A 77 33.70 14.83 6.98
C SER A 77 34.32 14.80 8.36
N GLU A 78 35.36 14.01 8.55
CA GLU A 78 36.07 13.91 9.82
C GLU A 78 36.75 15.24 10.20
N ASP A 79 37.33 15.93 9.21
CA ASP A 79 38.07 17.20 9.43
C ASP A 79 37.15 18.31 9.94
N LEU A 80 35.88 18.32 9.52
CA LEU A 80 34.91 19.36 9.87
C LEU A 80 33.87 18.90 10.88
N ASN A 81 33.88 17.63 11.28
CA ASN A 81 32.85 17.01 12.12
C ASN A 81 31.43 17.21 11.58
N LEU A 82 31.30 17.27 10.28
CA LEU A 82 30.05 17.56 9.60
C LEU A 82 29.42 16.29 9.04
N LYS A 83 28.20 15.99 9.49
CA LYS A 83 27.34 14.99 8.88
C LYS A 83 26.38 15.69 7.93
N LEU A 84 26.38 15.28 6.65
CA LEU A 84 25.48 15.76 5.62
C LEU A 84 24.63 14.60 5.14
N LYS A 85 23.32 14.72 5.25
CA LYS A 85 22.35 13.69 4.85
C LYS A 85 21.36 14.24 3.85
N SER A 86 21.28 13.64 2.65
CA SER A 86 20.24 13.99 1.68
C SER A 86 18.91 13.33 2.05
N PHE A 87 17.80 14.03 1.82
CA PHE A 87 16.48 13.48 1.99
C PHE A 87 15.47 14.11 1.01
N LYS A 88 14.36 13.39 0.81
CA LYS A 88 13.23 13.87 0.03
C LYS A 88 12.22 14.54 0.95
N THR A 89 11.86 15.79 0.67
CA THR A 89 10.83 16.49 1.43
C THR A 89 9.43 15.93 1.11
N LYS A 90 8.42 16.25 1.94
CA LYS A 90 7.02 15.91 1.69
C LYS A 90 6.52 16.31 0.29
N ASN A 91 7.06 17.39 -0.26
CA ASN A 91 6.73 17.87 -1.60
C ASN A 91 7.60 17.26 -2.72
N GLY A 92 8.35 16.20 -2.43
CA GLY A 92 9.20 15.52 -3.40
C GLY A 92 10.51 16.25 -3.75
N ASN A 93 10.85 17.33 -3.06
CA ASN A 93 12.06 18.10 -3.36
C ASN A 93 13.29 17.54 -2.65
N LEU A 94 14.47 17.71 -3.23
CA LEU A 94 15.75 17.39 -2.61
C LEU A 94 16.09 18.43 -1.54
N SER A 95 16.48 17.95 -0.36
CA SER A 95 17.08 18.76 0.70
C SER A 95 18.20 17.98 1.38
N PHE A 96 19.05 18.70 2.12
CA PHE A 96 20.11 18.10 2.93
C PHE A 96 19.95 18.57 4.36
N ASP A 97 19.99 17.65 5.32
CA ASP A 97 20.25 17.98 6.72
C ASP A 97 21.75 17.97 6.95
N TYR A 98 22.23 18.96 7.67
CA TYR A 98 23.62 19.04 8.08
C TYR A 98 23.70 19.32 9.58
N LYS A 99 24.64 18.65 10.25
CA LYS A 99 24.85 18.75 11.67
C LYS A 99 26.33 18.62 12.00
N LYS A 100 26.82 19.52 12.83
CA LYS A 100 28.13 19.36 13.44
C LYS A 100 28.01 18.36 14.60
N ASN A 101 28.68 17.23 14.49
CA ASN A 101 28.61 16.18 15.49
C ASN A 101 29.66 16.39 16.58
N ILE A 102 29.23 16.28 17.81
CA ILE A 102 30.16 16.20 18.99
C ILE A 102 30.69 14.76 19.13
N PHE A 103 29.83 13.78 18.76
CA PHE A 103 30.15 12.37 18.76
C PHE A 103 29.73 11.73 17.42
N THR A 104 30.50 10.72 17.00
CA THR A 104 30.07 9.78 15.97
C THR A 104 30.17 8.35 16.49
N GLN A 105 29.46 7.42 15.86
CA GLN A 105 29.40 6.03 16.29
C GLN A 105 29.62 5.11 15.11
N HIS A 106 30.34 3.99 15.33
CA HIS A 106 30.60 2.97 14.35
C HIS A 106 30.39 1.59 14.97
N ILE A 107 29.44 0.83 14.43
CA ILE A 107 29.26 -0.57 14.82
C ILE A 107 30.23 -1.41 14.01
N LYS A 108 31.04 -2.22 14.69
CA LYS A 108 32.08 -3.06 14.07
C LYS A 108 31.63 -4.49 13.89
N ASN A 109 30.81 -5.00 14.84
CA ASN A 109 30.44 -6.40 14.83
C ASN A 109 29.10 -6.65 15.51
N LEU A 110 28.29 -7.51 14.86
CA LEU A 110 27.05 -8.05 15.39
C LEU A 110 27.03 -9.56 15.21
N LYS A 111 26.73 -10.31 16.27
CA LYS A 111 26.66 -11.79 16.22
C LYS A 111 25.49 -12.30 17.05
N SER A 112 24.92 -13.42 16.61
CA SER A 112 23.95 -14.18 17.40
C SER A 112 24.61 -14.87 18.59
N VAL A 113 23.98 -14.82 19.76
CA VAL A 113 24.39 -15.52 20.97
C VAL A 113 23.15 -16.18 21.59
N GLY A 114 22.78 -17.34 21.10
CA GLY A 114 21.50 -17.97 21.43
C GLY A 114 20.34 -17.06 21.02
N SER A 115 19.38 -16.83 21.94
CA SER A 115 18.28 -15.88 21.74
C SER A 115 18.67 -14.41 21.86
N ASN A 116 19.94 -14.12 22.20
CA ASN A 116 20.47 -12.79 22.41
C ASN A 116 21.38 -12.37 21.25
N PHE A 117 21.94 -11.16 21.28
CA PHE A 117 22.94 -10.75 20.31
C PHE A 117 24.11 -10.01 20.98
N TYR A 118 25.28 -10.20 20.39
CA TYR A 118 26.49 -9.47 20.73
C TYR A 118 26.61 -8.24 19.83
N ILE A 119 26.97 -7.12 20.43
CA ILE A 119 27.27 -5.86 19.72
C ILE A 119 28.65 -5.36 20.14
N GLU A 120 29.44 -4.92 19.18
CA GLU A 120 30.74 -4.27 19.36
C GLU A 120 30.81 -3.04 18.47
N GLY A 121 31.34 -1.95 19.02
CA GLY A 121 31.48 -0.71 18.29
C GLY A 121 32.37 0.29 19.00
N GLU A 122 32.47 1.47 18.43
CA GLU A 122 33.19 2.60 19.00
C GLU A 122 32.39 3.89 18.87
N VAL A 123 32.63 4.79 19.80
CA VAL A 123 32.19 6.19 19.74
C VAL A 123 33.42 7.07 19.67
N ILE A 124 33.43 7.99 18.72
CA ILE A 124 34.55 8.98 18.58
C ILE A 124 34.01 10.31 19.03
N GLN A 125 34.71 10.94 19.97
CA GLN A 125 34.44 12.27 20.49
C GLN A 125 35.29 13.31 19.76
N PHE A 126 34.67 14.38 19.27
CA PHE A 126 35.33 15.43 18.49
C PHE A 126 35.49 16.76 19.28
N SER A 127 34.84 16.87 20.45
CA SER A 127 34.90 18.05 21.28
C SER A 127 35.10 17.66 22.73
N ASP A 128 36.04 18.29 23.43
CA ASP A 128 36.30 18.05 24.83
C ASP A 128 35.27 18.75 25.78
N GLU A 129 34.20 19.29 25.22
CA GLU A 129 33.14 19.97 25.96
C GLU A 129 32.45 19.07 27.00
N TYR A 130 32.45 17.76 26.77
CA TYR A 130 31.80 16.78 27.63
C TYR A 130 32.79 15.69 28.09
N SER A 131 32.71 15.32 29.36
CA SER A 131 33.40 14.14 29.89
C SER A 131 32.44 12.95 29.87
N VAL A 132 32.78 11.91 29.10
CA VAL A 132 31.93 10.72 28.98
C VAL A 132 32.03 9.86 30.23
N ARG A 133 30.95 9.77 30.99
CA ARG A 133 30.84 8.97 32.21
C ARG A 133 30.16 7.65 31.99
N GLN A 134 29.11 7.64 31.20
CA GLN A 134 28.27 6.45 30.95
C GLN A 134 27.89 6.37 29.49
N LEU A 135 27.97 5.14 28.96
CA LEU A 135 27.52 4.79 27.63
C LEU A 135 26.42 3.75 27.76
N GLU A 136 25.31 3.95 27.07
CA GLU A 136 24.11 3.11 27.15
C GLU A 136 23.56 2.81 25.73
N LEU A 137 23.10 1.56 25.53
CA LEU A 137 22.26 1.21 24.42
C LEU A 137 20.79 1.23 24.91
N ILE A 138 19.96 2.07 24.32
CA ILE A 138 18.55 2.22 24.70
C ILE A 138 17.68 1.60 23.62
N ALA A 139 16.94 0.55 23.97
CA ALA A 139 15.90 -0.01 23.11
C ALA A 139 14.58 0.74 23.35
N VAL A 140 13.95 1.26 22.29
CA VAL A 140 12.68 2.00 22.37
C VAL A 140 11.65 1.33 21.48
N ARG A 141 10.54 0.94 22.04
CA ARG A 141 9.43 0.30 21.33
C ARG A 141 8.65 1.35 20.52
N ARG A 142 8.36 1.04 19.25
CA ARG A 142 7.78 2.01 18.31
C ARG A 142 6.34 2.39 18.59
N ASP A 143 5.52 1.46 19.07
CA ASP A 143 4.07 1.64 19.22
C ASP A 143 3.67 2.42 20.50
N ASN A 144 4.48 2.32 21.58
CA ASN A 144 4.13 2.88 22.88
C ASN A 144 5.27 3.64 23.57
N ASN A 145 6.43 3.82 22.90
CA ASN A 145 7.63 4.51 23.40
C ASN A 145 8.22 3.94 24.71
N LYS A 146 7.82 2.74 25.15
CA LYS A 146 8.49 2.07 26.28
C LYS A 146 9.96 1.87 25.95
N SER A 147 10.84 2.09 26.92
CA SER A 147 12.28 2.03 26.72
C SER A 147 13.00 1.19 27.76
N TYR A 148 14.10 0.56 27.32
CA TYR A 148 14.98 -0.25 28.14
C TYR A 148 16.43 0.14 27.89
N GLY A 149 17.22 0.35 28.95
CA GLY A 149 18.64 0.70 28.88
C GLY A 149 19.55 -0.48 29.19
N TYR A 150 20.58 -0.62 28.39
CA TYR A 150 21.71 -1.55 28.59
C TYR A 150 22.97 -0.73 28.80
N SER A 151 23.58 -0.77 30.01
CA SER A 151 24.87 -0.13 30.26
C SER A 151 25.93 -0.83 29.41
N LEU A 152 26.72 -0.05 28.69
CA LEU A 152 27.84 -0.53 27.89
C LEU A 152 29.15 -0.22 28.64
N ASP A 153 29.89 -1.27 28.98
CA ASP A 153 31.25 -1.14 29.49
C ASP A 153 32.18 -0.74 28.34
N PHE A 154 33.01 0.28 28.53
CA PHE A 154 33.86 0.79 27.45
C PHE A 154 35.31 0.99 27.91
N GLN A 155 36.22 0.89 26.95
CA GLN A 155 37.63 1.28 27.11
C GLN A 155 37.86 2.60 26.37
N LYS A 156 38.53 3.56 27.05
CA LYS A 156 38.87 4.84 26.42
C LYS A 156 40.26 4.78 25.82
N GLU A 157 40.36 5.09 24.53
CA GLU A 157 41.63 5.22 23.78
C GLU A 157 41.66 6.60 23.11
N LYS A 158 42.38 7.56 23.69
CA LYS A 158 42.38 8.96 23.21
C LYS A 158 40.96 9.54 23.23
N ASN A 159 40.44 9.86 22.04
CA ASN A 159 39.09 10.38 21.82
C ASN A 159 38.06 9.29 21.43
N LYS A 160 38.43 8.00 21.54
CA LYS A 160 37.57 6.85 21.20
C LYS A 160 37.13 6.13 22.45
N TYR A 161 35.89 5.68 22.46
CA TYR A 161 35.25 4.85 23.47
C TYR A 161 34.83 3.55 22.84
N ILE A 162 35.59 2.47 23.03
CA ILE A 162 35.38 1.14 22.45
C ILE A 162 34.52 0.34 23.41
N PHE A 163 33.42 -0.19 22.94
CA PHE A 163 32.47 -0.97 23.73
C PHE A 163 32.20 -2.34 23.10
N LYS A 164 31.84 -3.30 23.95
CA LYS A 164 31.33 -4.62 23.55
C LYS A 164 30.37 -5.14 24.60
N LYS A 165 29.22 -5.71 24.17
CA LYS A 165 28.18 -6.22 25.09
C LYS A 165 27.36 -7.31 24.46
N ILE A 166 26.95 -8.29 25.27
CA ILE A 166 25.83 -9.18 24.92
C ILE A 166 24.54 -8.50 25.42
N ILE A 167 23.64 -8.24 24.51
CA ILE A 167 22.34 -7.64 24.78
C ILE A 167 21.34 -8.76 25.10
N LEU A 168 20.92 -8.81 26.36
CA LEU A 168 20.02 -9.83 26.87
C LEU A 168 18.57 -9.43 26.58
N ILE A 169 17.95 -10.10 25.64
CA ILE A 169 16.59 -9.85 25.17
C ILE A 169 15.55 -10.18 26.23
N ASP A 170 15.83 -11.09 27.15
CA ASP A 170 14.95 -11.40 28.28
C ASP A 170 14.58 -10.17 29.14
N LYS A 171 15.38 -9.10 29.12
CA LYS A 171 15.03 -7.82 29.76
C LYS A 171 13.88 -7.09 29.06
N LEU A 172 13.67 -7.33 27.78
CA LEU A 172 12.53 -6.80 27.02
C LEU A 172 11.28 -7.68 27.16
N LYS A 173 11.41 -8.90 27.74
CA LYS A 173 10.41 -9.99 27.75
C LYS A 173 9.02 -9.60 28.27
N GLN A 174 8.93 -8.73 29.28
CA GLN A 174 7.64 -8.28 29.81
C GLN A 174 6.85 -7.40 28.83
N HIS A 175 7.45 -7.04 27.68
CA HIS A 175 6.91 -6.12 26.69
C HIS A 175 7.09 -6.64 25.25
N LEU A 176 7.45 -7.93 25.09
CA LEU A 176 7.57 -8.58 23.77
C LEU A 176 6.19 -9.12 23.36
N ASP A 177 5.42 -8.32 22.67
CA ASP A 177 4.24 -8.80 21.97
C ASP A 177 4.62 -9.23 20.56
N LEU A 178 3.86 -10.15 20.00
CA LEU A 178 4.02 -10.57 18.61
C LEU A 178 4.00 -9.35 17.69
N ASN A 179 4.94 -9.31 16.74
CA ASN A 179 5.17 -8.21 15.80
C ASN A 179 5.67 -6.89 16.42
N SER A 180 6.10 -6.89 17.69
CA SER A 180 6.69 -5.68 18.29
C SER A 180 8.02 -5.31 17.61
N ARG A 181 8.21 -4.02 17.37
CA ARG A 181 9.43 -3.46 16.76
C ARG A 181 10.08 -2.44 17.68
N TRP A 182 11.41 -2.49 17.77
CA TRP A 182 12.20 -1.65 18.66
C TRP A 182 13.34 -1.00 17.88
N ASP A 183 13.54 0.29 18.10
CA ASP A 183 14.70 1.03 17.63
C ASP A 183 15.76 1.13 18.70
N PHE A 184 17.04 1.00 18.32
CA PHE A 184 18.14 1.16 19.23
C PHE A 184 18.75 2.56 19.13
N PHE A 185 18.97 3.18 20.29
CA PHE A 185 19.66 4.46 20.44
C PHE A 185 20.95 4.26 21.22
N LEU A 186 22.01 4.92 20.80
CA LEU A 186 23.20 5.10 21.63
C LEU A 186 23.05 6.39 22.44
N GLN A 187 23.20 6.30 23.76
CA GLN A 187 23.06 7.41 24.69
C GLN A 187 24.34 7.57 25.49
N ILE A 188 24.80 8.84 25.67
CA ILE A 188 25.97 9.19 26.43
C ILE A 188 25.55 10.15 27.54
N ARG A 189 26.06 9.90 28.79
CA ARG A 189 25.90 10.81 29.92
C ARG A 189 27.24 11.34 30.38
N ASP A 190 27.26 12.61 30.73
CA ASP A 190 28.43 13.28 31.30
C ASP A 190 28.59 13.01 32.81
N ASP A 191 29.63 13.59 33.42
CA ASP A 191 29.91 13.48 34.86
C ASP A 191 28.78 14.03 35.75
N LYS A 192 27.97 14.95 35.21
CA LYS A 192 26.79 15.50 35.88
C LYS A 192 25.54 14.69 35.63
N LYS A 193 25.68 13.49 35.03
CA LYS A 193 24.59 12.57 34.59
C LYS A 193 23.63 13.16 33.56
N ARG A 194 23.97 14.27 32.91
CA ARG A 194 23.17 14.86 31.83
C ARG A 194 23.37 14.06 30.56
N ILE A 195 22.30 13.88 29.77
CA ILE A 195 22.37 13.29 28.42
C ILE A 195 23.02 14.34 27.52
N CYS A 196 24.22 14.06 27.04
CA CYS A 196 24.94 14.91 26.09
C CYS A 196 24.87 14.39 24.66
N TYR A 197 24.44 13.12 24.47
CA TYR A 197 24.21 12.51 23.17
C TYR A 197 23.12 11.44 23.26
N LYS A 198 22.19 11.43 22.33
CA LYS A 198 21.22 10.35 22.14
C LYS A 198 20.77 10.32 20.67
N GLU A 199 21.28 9.38 19.92
CA GLU A 199 20.97 9.20 18.49
C GLU A 199 20.68 7.73 18.19
N LEU A 200 19.91 7.46 17.11
CA LEU A 200 19.72 6.11 16.59
C LEU A 200 21.08 5.46 16.32
N VAL A 201 21.20 4.17 16.62
CA VAL A 201 22.43 3.42 16.27
C VAL A 201 22.57 3.41 14.76
N ASP A 202 23.57 4.13 14.26
CA ASP A 202 23.86 4.33 12.85
C ASP A 202 24.55 3.09 12.27
N MET A 203 23.97 2.51 11.23
CA MET A 203 24.50 1.33 10.53
C MET A 203 25.03 1.68 9.14
N THR A 204 25.12 2.97 8.79
CA THR A 204 25.70 3.44 7.56
C THR A 204 27.15 2.94 7.42
N GLY A 205 27.46 2.24 6.33
CA GLY A 205 28.79 1.69 6.09
C GLY A 205 29.10 0.37 6.84
N TYR A 206 28.16 -0.20 7.61
CA TYR A 206 28.33 -1.51 8.25
C TYR A 206 28.43 -2.63 7.21
N ASN A 207 27.51 -2.64 6.24
CA ASN A 207 27.49 -3.53 5.07
C ASN A 207 26.97 -2.76 3.85
N ASP A 208 27.14 -3.37 2.67
CA ASP A 208 26.39 -2.95 1.47
C ASP A 208 24.95 -3.47 1.57
N PHE A 209 24.01 -2.54 1.68
CA PHE A 209 22.56 -2.81 1.74
C PHE A 209 21.88 -2.57 0.38
N SER A 210 22.61 -2.73 -0.73
CA SER A 210 22.04 -2.62 -2.08
C SER A 210 20.96 -3.66 -2.34
N ARG A 211 21.05 -4.82 -1.69
CA ARG A 211 20.02 -5.86 -1.66
C ARG A 211 19.16 -5.69 -0.40
N GLU A 212 17.84 -5.67 -0.57
CA GLU A 212 16.92 -5.41 0.56
C GLU A 212 17.00 -6.49 1.65
N GLU A 213 17.19 -7.75 1.27
CA GLU A 213 17.32 -8.88 2.20
C GLU A 213 18.57 -8.81 3.08
N ASP A 214 19.66 -8.19 2.62
CA ASP A 214 20.88 -8.02 3.39
C ASP A 214 20.71 -7.12 4.63
N ARG A 215 19.58 -6.42 4.72
CA ARG A 215 19.21 -5.64 5.91
C ARG A 215 18.82 -6.50 7.10
N TYR A 216 18.47 -7.77 6.91
CA TYR A 216 18.15 -8.72 8.00
C TYR A 216 19.42 -9.42 8.49
N LEU A 217 20.10 -8.78 9.47
CA LEU A 217 21.45 -9.14 9.88
C LEU A 217 21.52 -10.42 10.69
N LEU A 218 20.59 -10.59 11.66
CA LEU A 218 20.55 -11.76 12.53
C LEU A 218 19.12 -12.29 12.62
N ASN A 219 18.99 -13.60 12.69
CA ASN A 219 17.74 -14.33 12.79
C ASN A 219 17.86 -15.36 13.92
N ASN A 220 17.56 -14.94 15.15
CA ASN A 220 17.71 -15.76 16.34
C ASN A 220 16.43 -16.47 16.69
N GLU A 221 16.52 -17.76 16.99
CA GLU A 221 15.39 -18.50 17.58
C GLU A 221 15.13 -17.96 18.99
N TYR A 222 13.86 -17.77 19.30
CA TYR A 222 13.35 -17.44 20.62
C TYR A 222 12.29 -18.50 21.01
N LYS A 223 11.89 -18.56 22.27
CA LYS A 223 10.95 -19.59 22.78
C LYS A 223 9.69 -19.71 21.88
N ASP A 224 9.13 -20.91 21.84
CA ASP A 224 7.80 -21.20 21.29
C ASP A 224 7.62 -20.79 19.81
N ASN A 225 8.59 -21.07 18.95
CA ASN A 225 8.56 -20.79 17.50
C ASN A 225 8.64 -19.29 17.13
N PHE A 226 9.01 -18.43 18.09
CA PHE A 226 9.27 -17.01 17.80
C PHE A 226 10.71 -16.75 17.41
N LYS A 227 10.88 -15.65 16.67
CA LYS A 227 12.18 -15.17 16.21
C LYS A 227 12.45 -13.75 16.68
N LEU A 228 13.71 -13.50 17.01
CA LEU A 228 14.25 -12.17 17.15
C LEU A 228 15.08 -11.84 15.92
N ILE A 229 14.60 -10.90 15.13
CA ILE A 229 15.28 -10.42 13.93
C ILE A 229 15.98 -9.12 14.24
N ILE A 230 17.30 -9.08 14.10
CA ILE A 230 18.09 -7.84 14.13
C ILE A 230 18.25 -7.35 12.70
N TYR A 231 17.85 -6.11 12.43
CA TYR A 231 17.82 -5.59 11.07
C TYR A 231 18.15 -4.10 11.00
N VAL A 232 18.47 -3.64 9.78
CA VAL A 232 18.70 -2.23 9.46
C VAL A 232 17.46 -1.62 8.84
N THR A 233 17.00 -0.51 9.39
CA THR A 233 15.80 0.18 8.90
C THR A 233 16.03 0.82 7.53
N MET A 234 15.00 0.79 6.68
CA MET A 234 15.04 1.52 5.41
C MET A 234 15.00 3.04 5.66
N GLY A 235 15.75 3.78 4.86
CA GLY A 235 15.77 5.25 4.87
C GLY A 235 16.55 5.90 6.01
N LYS A 236 16.50 5.37 7.24
CA LYS A 236 17.34 5.87 8.36
C LYS A 236 18.64 5.11 8.51
N GLU A 237 18.74 3.90 7.95
CA GLU A 237 19.88 3.00 8.09
C GLU A 237 20.32 2.82 9.55
N SER A 238 19.36 2.60 10.42
CA SER A 238 19.57 2.45 11.87
C SER A 238 19.30 1.02 12.32
N LEU A 239 20.00 0.60 13.39
CA LEU A 239 19.81 -0.70 14.02
C LEU A 239 18.45 -0.79 14.68
N ALA A 240 17.74 -1.87 14.42
CA ALA A 240 16.45 -2.18 15.02
C ALA A 240 16.30 -3.68 15.28
N CYS A 241 15.33 -4.05 16.10
CA CYS A 241 14.91 -5.43 16.19
C CYS A 241 13.39 -5.59 16.00
N TRP A 242 13.02 -6.76 15.54
CA TRP A 242 11.66 -7.17 15.31
C TRP A 242 11.42 -8.55 15.93
N PHE A 243 10.42 -8.63 16.78
CA PHE A 243 10.01 -9.86 17.40
C PHE A 243 8.78 -10.41 16.68
N THR A 244 8.90 -11.57 16.05
CA THR A 244 7.87 -12.12 15.15
C THR A 244 7.85 -13.66 15.18
N ASP A 245 6.84 -14.26 14.56
CA ASP A 245 6.84 -15.69 14.27
C ASP A 245 7.67 -16.01 13.02
N ASN A 246 7.91 -17.30 12.80
CA ASN A 246 8.72 -17.77 11.69
C ASN A 246 8.05 -17.53 10.33
N GLU A 247 6.74 -17.71 10.24
CA GLU A 247 5.99 -17.55 9.00
C GLU A 247 6.05 -16.11 8.51
N GLN A 248 5.73 -15.16 9.38
CA GLN A 248 5.77 -13.75 9.06
C GLN A 248 7.18 -13.26 8.70
N TYR A 249 8.22 -13.81 9.37
CA TYR A 249 9.61 -13.54 9.01
C TYR A 249 9.94 -14.01 7.59
N ILE A 250 9.66 -15.29 7.28
CA ILE A 250 9.93 -15.88 5.96
C ILE A 250 9.21 -15.07 4.87
N LYS A 251 7.94 -14.76 5.07
CA LYS A 251 7.16 -13.94 4.15
C LYS A 251 7.82 -12.58 3.89
N THR A 252 8.21 -11.88 4.95
CA THR A 252 8.83 -10.55 4.84
C THR A 252 10.20 -10.61 4.16
N TYR A 253 11.01 -11.64 4.49
CA TYR A 253 12.30 -11.87 3.88
C TYR A 253 12.19 -12.20 2.39
N ASN A 254 11.25 -13.06 2.01
CA ASN A 254 11.00 -13.43 0.62
C ASN A 254 10.57 -12.22 -0.23
N ILE A 255 9.76 -11.32 0.32
CA ILE A 255 9.41 -10.06 -0.35
C ILE A 255 10.65 -9.19 -0.59
N ALA A 256 11.52 -9.06 0.41
CA ALA A 256 12.76 -8.27 0.28
C ALA A 256 13.69 -8.88 -0.79
N ARG A 257 13.90 -10.20 -0.75
CA ARG A 257 14.67 -10.95 -1.74
C ARG A 257 14.07 -10.85 -3.14
N GLY A 258 12.75 -10.95 -3.24
CA GLY A 258 12.03 -10.81 -4.49
C GLY A 258 12.28 -9.46 -5.16
N LYS A 259 12.27 -8.36 -4.40
CA LYS A 259 12.60 -7.02 -4.94
C LYS A 259 14.02 -6.93 -5.47
N THR A 260 14.98 -7.59 -4.82
CA THR A 260 16.35 -7.71 -5.33
C THR A 260 16.38 -8.47 -6.66
N ILE A 261 15.66 -9.59 -6.75
CA ILE A 261 15.52 -10.38 -7.99
C ILE A 261 14.88 -9.53 -9.10
N PHE A 262 13.82 -8.80 -8.78
CA PHE A 262 13.18 -7.89 -9.71
C PHE A 262 14.18 -6.87 -10.29
N ASN A 263 14.93 -6.19 -9.44
CA ASN A 263 15.90 -5.18 -9.86
C ASN A 263 17.02 -5.80 -10.72
N ASN A 264 17.59 -6.92 -10.28
CA ASN A 264 18.61 -7.63 -11.02
C ASN A 264 18.12 -8.10 -12.39
N THR A 265 16.88 -8.61 -12.46
CA THR A 265 16.26 -9.01 -13.73
C THR A 265 16.05 -7.81 -14.64
N CYS A 266 15.60 -6.69 -14.09
CA CYS A 266 15.48 -5.44 -14.85
C CYS A 266 16.79 -4.96 -15.46
N ASP A 267 17.89 -5.11 -14.75
CA ASP A 267 19.20 -4.61 -15.19
C ASP A 267 19.89 -5.54 -16.18
N ASN A 268 19.65 -6.86 -16.09
CA ASN A 268 20.41 -7.85 -16.86
C ASN A 268 19.63 -8.56 -17.96
N HIS A 269 18.31 -8.39 -18.04
CA HIS A 269 17.48 -9.08 -19.04
C HIS A 269 16.60 -8.08 -19.82
N PRO A 270 16.41 -8.28 -21.13
CA PRO A 270 15.49 -7.44 -21.91
C PRO A 270 14.04 -7.70 -21.52
N ILE A 271 13.14 -6.71 -21.78
CA ILE A 271 11.72 -6.90 -21.66
C ILE A 271 11.23 -7.91 -22.70
N HIS A 272 10.40 -8.84 -22.28
CA HIS A 272 9.69 -9.77 -23.16
C HIS A 272 8.47 -9.08 -23.76
N LYS A 273 8.57 -8.66 -25.03
CA LYS A 273 7.59 -7.78 -25.71
C LYS A 273 6.16 -8.37 -25.80
N LYS A 274 6.03 -9.69 -25.73
CA LYS A 274 4.77 -10.43 -25.84
C LYS A 274 4.37 -11.12 -24.52
N MET A 275 4.80 -10.59 -23.37
CA MET A 275 4.43 -11.09 -22.06
C MET A 275 3.55 -10.11 -21.32
N ILE A 276 2.44 -10.60 -20.75
CA ILE A 276 1.47 -9.82 -19.98
C ILE A 276 1.39 -10.43 -18.58
N PHE A 277 1.59 -9.61 -17.57
CA PHE A 277 1.48 -9.97 -16.17
C PHE A 277 0.16 -9.46 -15.59
N PHE A 278 -0.65 -10.36 -15.06
CA PHE A 278 -1.92 -10.08 -14.44
C PHE A 278 -1.86 -10.29 -12.94
N GLU A 279 -2.46 -9.40 -12.19
CA GLU A 279 -2.69 -9.57 -10.76
C GLU A 279 -4.02 -8.94 -10.37
N SER A 280 -4.79 -9.62 -9.53
CA SER A 280 -6.01 -9.12 -8.95
C SER A 280 -5.99 -9.27 -7.43
N PHE A 281 -6.38 -8.21 -6.71
CA PHE A 281 -6.47 -8.18 -5.25
C PHE A 281 -5.25 -8.77 -4.54
N LEU A 282 -4.04 -8.33 -4.95
CA LEU A 282 -2.75 -8.79 -4.41
C LEU A 282 -2.46 -10.29 -4.65
N GLY A 283 -2.99 -10.87 -5.71
CA GLY A 283 -2.86 -12.29 -6.05
C GLY A 283 -3.81 -13.22 -5.29
N LYS A 284 -4.75 -12.67 -4.49
CA LYS A 284 -5.65 -13.47 -3.65
C LYS A 284 -6.83 -14.06 -4.40
N SER A 285 -7.23 -13.50 -5.53
CA SER A 285 -8.40 -13.97 -6.29
C SER A 285 -8.22 -13.84 -7.78
N TYR A 286 -8.89 -14.72 -8.51
CA TYR A 286 -9.06 -14.63 -9.97
C TYR A 286 -10.38 -13.93 -10.26
N SER A 287 -10.36 -12.59 -10.29
CA SER A 287 -11.58 -11.77 -10.37
C SER A 287 -11.31 -10.34 -10.83
N GLY A 288 -12.36 -9.54 -10.88
CA GLY A 288 -12.33 -8.11 -11.23
C GLY A 288 -11.81 -7.81 -12.62
N ASN A 289 -11.55 -6.56 -12.92
CA ASN A 289 -11.18 -6.11 -14.26
C ASN A 289 -10.02 -6.89 -14.91
N PRO A 290 -8.93 -7.26 -14.17
CA PRO A 290 -7.85 -8.05 -14.77
C PRO A 290 -8.31 -9.41 -15.32
N LYS A 291 -9.24 -10.12 -14.63
CA LYS A 291 -9.82 -11.38 -15.10
C LYS A 291 -10.54 -11.19 -16.43
N TYR A 292 -11.43 -10.21 -16.53
CA TYR A 292 -12.26 -10.00 -17.71
C TYR A 292 -11.46 -9.50 -18.92
N ILE A 293 -10.39 -8.74 -18.70
CA ILE A 293 -9.41 -8.40 -19.74
C ILE A 293 -8.70 -9.66 -20.22
N TYR A 294 -8.26 -10.52 -19.30
CA TYR A 294 -7.58 -11.76 -19.61
C TYR A 294 -8.48 -12.73 -20.40
N GLU A 295 -9.72 -12.95 -19.93
CA GLU A 295 -10.68 -13.83 -20.60
C GLU A 295 -11.01 -13.31 -22.02
N TYR A 296 -11.17 -11.99 -22.19
CA TYR A 296 -11.34 -11.39 -23.50
C TYR A 296 -10.15 -11.67 -24.42
N LEU A 297 -8.92 -11.55 -23.93
CA LEU A 297 -7.72 -11.87 -24.72
C LEU A 297 -7.70 -13.35 -25.14
N LEU A 298 -8.07 -14.27 -24.26
CA LEU A 298 -8.16 -15.69 -24.57
C LEU A 298 -9.23 -15.98 -25.62
N GLU A 299 -10.45 -15.47 -25.44
CA GLU A 299 -11.60 -15.67 -26.32
C GLU A 299 -11.34 -15.14 -27.76
N ASN A 300 -10.44 -14.13 -27.87
CA ASN A 300 -10.10 -13.52 -29.17
C ASN A 300 -8.73 -13.95 -29.73
N GLY A 301 -8.18 -15.09 -29.26
CA GLY A 301 -7.02 -15.74 -29.87
C GLY A 301 -5.64 -15.11 -29.51
N TYR A 302 -5.57 -14.12 -28.62
CA TYR A 302 -4.31 -13.50 -28.25
C TYR A 302 -3.37 -14.48 -27.53
N GLY A 303 -3.86 -15.60 -27.02
CA GLY A 303 -3.04 -16.64 -26.39
C GLY A 303 -2.05 -17.32 -27.34
N GLU A 304 -2.27 -17.25 -28.67
CA GLU A 304 -1.34 -17.73 -29.68
C GLU A 304 -0.12 -16.79 -29.85
N GLU A 305 -0.30 -15.52 -29.51
CA GLU A 305 0.72 -14.48 -29.69
C GLU A 305 1.38 -14.06 -28.40
N TYR A 306 0.62 -14.00 -27.29
CA TYR A 306 1.07 -13.49 -26.00
C TYR A 306 1.22 -14.61 -24.98
N GLN A 307 2.26 -14.52 -24.16
CA GLN A 307 2.45 -15.34 -22.98
C GLN A 307 1.83 -14.64 -21.78
N PHE A 308 0.93 -15.33 -21.08
CA PHE A 308 0.24 -14.82 -19.92
C PHE A 308 0.86 -15.34 -18.63
N VAL A 309 1.02 -14.43 -17.68
CA VAL A 309 1.47 -14.72 -16.30
C VAL A 309 0.40 -14.21 -15.34
N TRP A 310 -0.03 -15.06 -14.43
CA TRP A 310 -0.98 -14.68 -13.38
C TRP A 310 -0.36 -14.82 -11.99
N SER A 311 -0.46 -13.76 -11.19
CA SER A 311 -0.26 -13.83 -9.75
C SER A 311 -1.55 -14.34 -9.12
N TYR A 312 -1.54 -15.57 -8.59
CA TYR A 312 -2.71 -16.20 -8.00
C TYR A 312 -2.32 -17.23 -6.93
N GLN A 313 -2.94 -17.13 -5.75
CA GLN A 313 -2.67 -17.99 -4.58
C GLN A 313 -3.77 -19.05 -4.34
N GLY A 314 -4.84 -19.04 -5.15
CA GLY A 314 -5.91 -20.03 -5.03
C GLY A 314 -5.55 -21.38 -5.65
N GLU A 315 -6.39 -22.38 -5.40
CA GLU A 315 -6.19 -23.76 -5.88
C GLU A 315 -6.82 -24.03 -7.26
N SER A 316 -7.69 -23.12 -7.73
CA SER A 316 -8.43 -23.30 -8.97
C SER A 316 -7.50 -23.22 -10.20
N LYS A 317 -7.67 -24.15 -11.12
CA LYS A 317 -6.97 -24.08 -12.41
C LYS A 317 -7.51 -22.94 -13.25
N LEU A 318 -6.64 -22.02 -13.66
CA LEU A 318 -7.01 -20.89 -14.49
C LEU A 318 -7.20 -21.31 -15.98
N PRO A 319 -8.17 -20.72 -16.70
CA PRO A 319 -8.36 -21.01 -18.12
C PRO A 319 -7.14 -20.61 -18.94
N GLY A 320 -6.91 -21.27 -20.09
CA GLY A 320 -5.80 -20.96 -20.99
C GLY A 320 -4.41 -21.37 -20.50
N ASN A 321 -4.28 -22.03 -19.35
CA ASN A 321 -3.03 -22.50 -18.76
C ASN A 321 -1.92 -21.42 -18.72
N PRO A 322 -2.13 -20.26 -18.07
CA PRO A 322 -1.09 -19.26 -17.91
C PRO A 322 0.02 -19.76 -16.99
N ILE A 323 1.17 -19.10 -17.00
CA ILE A 323 2.15 -19.26 -15.92
C ILE A 323 1.55 -18.70 -14.65
N VAL A 324 1.41 -19.51 -13.61
CA VAL A 324 0.89 -19.07 -12.32
C VAL A 324 2.06 -18.88 -11.36
N VAL A 325 2.08 -17.74 -10.66
CA VAL A 325 3.12 -17.35 -9.68
C VAL A 325 2.49 -16.82 -8.41
N SER A 326 3.18 -16.96 -7.27
CA SER A 326 2.77 -16.41 -5.98
C SER A 326 3.61 -15.17 -5.62
N ARG A 327 2.99 -14.16 -5.03
CA ARG A 327 3.67 -12.94 -4.55
C ARG A 327 4.85 -13.19 -3.61
N GLU A 328 4.88 -14.33 -2.97
CA GLU A 328 5.89 -14.72 -1.99
C GLU A 328 7.05 -15.48 -2.62
N GLU A 329 7.00 -15.73 -3.93
CA GLU A 329 7.98 -16.52 -4.67
C GLU A 329 8.87 -15.66 -5.57
N GLU A 330 10.08 -16.15 -5.85
CA GLU A 330 11.07 -15.47 -6.70
C GLU A 330 10.56 -15.28 -8.13
N ASP A 331 9.86 -16.27 -8.66
CA ASP A 331 9.36 -16.25 -10.04
C ASP A 331 8.32 -15.14 -10.27
N TYR A 332 7.53 -14.78 -9.25
CA TYR A 332 6.66 -13.61 -9.32
C TYR A 332 7.45 -12.36 -9.72
N TYR A 333 8.54 -12.08 -9.02
CA TYR A 333 9.36 -10.89 -9.26
C TYR A 333 10.13 -10.96 -10.56
N ARG A 334 10.57 -12.15 -10.96
CA ARG A 334 11.24 -12.39 -12.23
C ARG A 334 10.31 -12.13 -13.41
N TYR A 335 9.12 -12.74 -13.41
CA TYR A 335 8.15 -12.56 -14.49
C TYR A 335 7.58 -11.14 -14.51
N LEU A 336 7.35 -10.51 -13.37
CA LEU A 336 6.95 -9.10 -13.31
C LEU A 336 8.00 -8.20 -13.98
N ALA A 337 9.31 -8.43 -13.73
CA ALA A 337 10.39 -7.68 -14.34
C ALA A 337 10.50 -7.91 -15.86
N LEU A 338 10.23 -9.14 -16.33
CA LEU A 338 10.31 -9.49 -17.75
C LEU A 338 9.13 -9.00 -18.57
N SER A 339 7.95 -8.85 -17.95
CA SER A 339 6.70 -8.57 -18.67
C SER A 339 6.65 -7.15 -19.22
N LYS A 340 6.27 -7.00 -20.50
CA LYS A 340 6.03 -5.69 -21.11
C LYS A 340 4.76 -5.04 -20.57
N TYR A 341 3.69 -5.81 -20.42
CA TYR A 341 2.40 -5.30 -19.98
C TYR A 341 2.11 -5.76 -18.56
N TRP A 342 1.67 -4.83 -17.72
CA TRP A 342 1.24 -5.06 -16.36
C TRP A 342 -0.23 -4.67 -16.23
N VAL A 343 -1.05 -5.58 -15.74
CA VAL A 343 -2.49 -5.38 -15.50
C VAL A 343 -2.78 -5.68 -14.05
N ASN A 344 -3.17 -4.66 -13.28
CA ASN A 344 -3.40 -4.80 -11.85
C ASN A 344 -4.56 -3.89 -11.40
N ASN A 345 -5.29 -4.29 -10.39
CA ASN A 345 -6.37 -3.49 -9.80
C ASN A 345 -6.05 -2.90 -8.41
N ILE A 346 -4.89 -3.20 -7.84
CA ILE A 346 -4.39 -2.63 -6.57
C ILE A 346 -3.01 -2.00 -6.81
N ILE A 347 -1.95 -2.50 -6.18
CA ILE A 347 -0.57 -2.04 -6.32
C ILE A 347 0.40 -3.21 -6.37
N PHE A 348 1.49 -3.05 -7.11
CA PHE A 348 2.60 -4.00 -7.07
C PHE A 348 3.54 -3.74 -5.88
N PRO A 349 4.28 -4.75 -5.39
CA PRO A 349 5.22 -4.59 -4.28
C PRO A 349 6.52 -3.88 -4.68
N VAL A 350 6.65 -3.45 -5.92
CA VAL A 350 7.83 -2.79 -6.50
C VAL A 350 7.48 -1.39 -6.98
N HIS A 351 8.40 -0.44 -6.79
CA HIS A 351 8.18 0.96 -7.17
C HIS A 351 8.92 1.35 -8.46
N ARG A 352 9.78 0.46 -8.99
CA ARG A 352 10.51 0.69 -10.23
C ARG A 352 9.69 0.19 -11.42
N LYS A 353 9.52 1.04 -12.42
CA LYS A 353 9.01 0.69 -13.74
C LYS A 353 10.12 0.89 -14.77
N ARG A 354 10.28 -0.09 -15.67
CA ARG A 354 11.30 -0.02 -16.75
C ARG A 354 10.81 0.84 -17.90
N GLU A 355 11.73 1.45 -18.63
CA GLU A 355 11.43 2.00 -19.94
C GLU A 355 10.91 0.89 -20.87
N GLY A 356 9.78 1.16 -21.53
CA GLY A 356 9.10 0.19 -22.42
C GLY A 356 8.06 -0.69 -21.72
N ASN A 357 7.95 -0.72 -20.40
CA ASN A 357 6.78 -1.28 -19.72
C ASN A 357 5.54 -0.43 -19.96
N VAL A 358 4.40 -1.09 -20.09
CA VAL A 358 3.06 -0.50 -20.14
C VAL A 358 2.27 -0.99 -18.93
N TYR A 359 1.90 -0.09 -18.04
CA TYR A 359 1.17 -0.41 -16.83
C TYR A 359 -0.28 0.08 -16.93
N ILE A 360 -1.22 -0.87 -16.92
CA ILE A 360 -2.66 -0.65 -16.91
C ILE A 360 -3.14 -0.83 -15.48
N GLN A 361 -3.46 0.26 -14.81
CA GLN A 361 -4.17 0.23 -13.54
C GLN A 361 -5.67 0.17 -13.81
N THR A 362 -6.28 -0.95 -13.49
CA THR A 362 -7.69 -1.16 -13.80
C THR A 362 -8.63 -0.62 -12.73
N TRP A 363 -8.08 -0.34 -11.55
CA TRP A 363 -8.86 -0.04 -10.36
C TRP A 363 -9.89 -1.15 -10.05
N HIS A 364 -10.80 -0.92 -9.10
CA HIS A 364 -11.69 -1.98 -8.59
C HIS A 364 -13.04 -1.47 -8.08
N GLY A 365 -13.53 -0.36 -8.62
CA GLY A 365 -14.88 0.17 -8.31
C GLY A 365 -14.97 1.68 -8.38
N THR A 366 -16.21 2.17 -8.53
CA THR A 366 -16.54 3.61 -8.48
C THR A 366 -16.45 4.11 -7.03
N PRO A 367 -15.75 5.21 -6.73
CA PRO A 367 -15.51 5.61 -5.34
C PRO A 367 -16.73 6.27 -4.69
N LEU A 368 -17.24 5.69 -3.61
CA LEU A 368 -18.16 6.33 -2.69
C LEU A 368 -17.40 7.12 -1.62
N LYS A 369 -16.34 6.52 -1.07
CA LYS A 369 -15.51 7.09 0.00
C LYS A 369 -14.38 7.93 -0.60
N ARG A 370 -13.98 8.99 0.12
CA ARG A 370 -12.84 9.83 -0.29
C ARG A 370 -11.56 9.01 -0.41
N LEU A 371 -10.76 9.31 -1.43
CA LEU A 371 -9.53 8.59 -1.78
C LEU A 371 -8.31 9.52 -1.73
N GLY A 372 -7.15 8.94 -1.50
CA GLY A 372 -5.86 9.59 -1.67
C GLY A 372 -5.76 10.98 -1.06
N TYR A 373 -5.50 11.98 -1.88
CA TYR A 373 -5.34 13.38 -1.42
C TYR A 373 -6.66 14.08 -1.08
N ASP A 374 -7.81 13.51 -1.40
CA ASP A 374 -9.11 14.03 -0.99
C ASP A 374 -9.49 13.64 0.46
N ILE A 375 -8.70 12.77 1.11
CA ILE A 375 -8.88 12.39 2.52
C ILE A 375 -8.38 13.53 3.41
N GLU A 376 -9.29 14.14 4.15
CA GLU A 376 -9.01 15.25 5.06
C GLU A 376 -8.75 14.79 6.49
N VAL A 377 -9.42 13.72 6.92
CA VAL A 377 -9.35 13.16 8.28
C VAL A 377 -7.98 12.49 8.50
N ASP A 378 -7.37 12.73 9.66
CA ASP A 378 -6.11 12.08 10.03
C ASP A 378 -6.33 10.60 10.37
N GLY A 379 -5.52 9.73 9.80
CA GLY A 379 -5.63 8.28 9.97
C GLY A 379 -4.67 7.50 9.07
N PRO A 380 -4.71 6.17 9.14
CA PRO A 380 -3.84 5.29 8.35
C PRO A 380 -3.94 5.55 6.84
N GLU A 381 -5.13 5.83 6.33
CA GLU A 381 -5.37 6.09 4.92
C GLU A 381 -4.74 7.39 4.43
N LYS A 382 -4.75 8.43 5.25
CA LYS A 382 -4.05 9.69 4.94
C LYS A 382 -2.55 9.47 4.88
N LEU A 383 -2.01 8.56 5.71
CA LEU A 383 -0.61 8.15 5.65
C LEU A 383 -0.31 7.31 4.39
N ALA A 384 -1.23 6.44 4.00
CA ALA A 384 -1.09 5.58 2.82
C ALA A 384 -1.16 6.35 1.48
N ARG A 385 -1.71 7.57 1.44
CA ARG A 385 -1.87 8.36 0.20
C ARG A 385 -0.57 8.59 -0.57
N GLU A 386 0.56 8.72 0.12
CA GLU A 386 1.86 8.91 -0.53
C GLU A 386 2.28 7.66 -1.32
N ASN A 387 1.95 6.47 -0.84
CA ASN A 387 2.23 5.22 -1.55
C ASN A 387 1.41 5.15 -2.85
N PHE A 388 0.13 5.51 -2.81
CA PHE A 388 -0.71 5.59 -4.01
C PHE A 388 -0.22 6.67 -4.99
N TYR A 389 0.23 7.81 -4.49
CA TYR A 389 0.82 8.84 -5.34
C TYR A 389 2.08 8.37 -6.04
N LEU A 390 3.00 7.71 -5.31
CA LEU A 390 4.23 7.17 -5.90
C LEU A 390 3.92 6.09 -6.94
N GLU A 391 2.98 5.21 -6.63
CA GLU A 391 2.56 4.13 -7.52
C GLU A 391 1.88 4.69 -8.78
N SER A 392 1.03 5.72 -8.65
CA SER A 392 0.36 6.34 -9.78
C SER A 392 1.31 6.98 -10.81
N ARG A 393 2.55 7.29 -10.41
CA ARG A 393 3.58 7.77 -11.36
C ARG A 393 4.02 6.68 -12.34
N ASN A 394 3.86 5.40 -11.96
CA ASN A 394 4.18 4.25 -12.79
C ASN A 394 3.06 3.88 -13.77
N TRP A 395 1.79 4.21 -13.47
CA TRP A 395 0.67 3.89 -14.35
C TRP A 395 0.80 4.63 -15.69
N ASP A 396 0.52 3.97 -16.80
CA ASP A 396 0.39 4.61 -18.11
C ASP A 396 -1.07 4.84 -18.44
N PHE A 397 -1.93 3.89 -18.06
CA PHE A 397 -3.37 3.94 -18.22
C PHE A 397 -4.05 3.69 -16.87
N LEU A 398 -5.11 4.44 -16.61
CA LEU A 398 -6.00 4.22 -15.47
C LEU A 398 -7.43 4.05 -16.01
N LEU A 399 -8.09 2.95 -15.65
CA LEU A 399 -9.48 2.74 -16.01
C LEU A 399 -10.40 3.49 -15.06
N ALA A 400 -11.47 4.06 -15.62
CA ALA A 400 -12.56 4.63 -14.86
C ALA A 400 -13.90 4.25 -15.50
N ALA A 401 -14.86 3.77 -14.69
CA ALA A 401 -16.16 3.34 -15.17
C ALA A 401 -16.97 4.49 -15.77
N ASN A 402 -16.81 5.68 -15.24
CA ASN A 402 -17.59 6.86 -15.57
C ASN A 402 -16.80 8.16 -15.36
N LYS A 403 -17.34 9.27 -15.82
CA LYS A 403 -16.70 10.59 -15.73
C LYS A 403 -16.45 11.00 -14.27
N TYR A 404 -17.38 10.70 -13.37
CA TYR A 404 -17.27 10.97 -11.94
C TYR A 404 -16.02 10.32 -11.34
N SER A 405 -15.82 9.03 -11.57
CA SER A 405 -14.61 8.30 -11.14
C SER A 405 -13.34 8.91 -11.73
N GLY A 406 -13.36 9.21 -13.04
CA GLY A 406 -12.22 9.79 -13.74
C GLY A 406 -11.78 11.14 -13.15
N ASP A 407 -12.72 12.01 -12.83
CA ASP A 407 -12.46 13.32 -12.23
C ASP A 407 -11.92 13.19 -10.79
N ILE A 408 -12.43 12.23 -10.02
CA ILE A 408 -11.91 11.90 -8.69
C ILE A 408 -10.47 11.38 -8.78
N PHE A 409 -10.19 10.41 -9.65
CA PHE A 409 -8.88 9.80 -9.77
C PHE A 409 -7.79 10.80 -10.19
N LYS A 410 -8.11 11.73 -11.11
CA LYS A 410 -7.22 12.83 -11.47
C LYS A 410 -6.79 13.63 -10.25
N ARG A 411 -7.73 13.98 -9.39
CA ARG A 411 -7.52 14.81 -8.20
C ARG A 411 -6.91 14.00 -7.06
N ALA A 412 -7.52 12.86 -6.72
CA ALA A 412 -7.14 12.05 -5.56
C ALA A 412 -5.76 11.41 -5.70
N PHE A 413 -5.37 11.00 -6.90
CA PHE A 413 -4.05 10.41 -7.19
C PHE A 413 -3.08 11.38 -7.86
N LYS A 414 -3.52 12.61 -8.16
CA LYS A 414 -2.77 13.58 -8.97
C LYS A 414 -2.31 12.95 -10.29
N PHE A 415 -3.17 12.17 -10.90
CA PHE A 415 -2.86 11.40 -12.11
C PHE A 415 -3.00 12.29 -13.34
N GLU A 416 -1.95 12.34 -14.18
CA GLU A 416 -1.84 13.28 -15.30
C GLU A 416 -1.77 12.59 -16.67
N LYS A 417 -1.69 11.24 -16.68
CA LYS A 417 -1.64 10.47 -17.92
C LYS A 417 -3.05 10.08 -18.39
N GLU A 418 -3.16 9.10 -19.27
CA GLU A 418 -4.39 8.72 -19.95
C GLU A 418 -5.36 7.96 -19.04
N ILE A 419 -6.59 8.47 -18.88
CA ILE A 419 -7.70 7.75 -18.26
C ILE A 419 -8.53 7.15 -19.38
N ILE A 420 -8.69 5.80 -19.37
CA ILE A 420 -9.60 5.09 -20.25
C ILE A 420 -10.98 5.12 -19.61
N LEU A 421 -11.86 5.92 -20.21
CA LEU A 421 -13.21 6.21 -19.71
C LEU A 421 -14.25 5.48 -20.56
N ASN A 422 -14.51 4.21 -20.24
CA ASN A 422 -15.37 3.35 -21.09
C ASN A 422 -16.05 2.20 -20.33
N GLY A 423 -16.33 2.38 -19.05
CA GLY A 423 -16.84 1.30 -18.20
C GLY A 423 -15.74 0.40 -17.63
N TYR A 424 -16.15 -0.58 -16.82
CA TYR A 424 -15.24 -1.59 -16.28
C TYR A 424 -15.38 -2.92 -17.02
N PRO A 425 -14.29 -3.56 -17.45
CA PRO A 425 -14.32 -4.90 -18.07
C PRO A 425 -15.11 -5.93 -17.27
N SER A 426 -15.07 -5.87 -15.94
CA SER A 426 -15.82 -6.79 -15.07
C SER A 426 -17.35 -6.64 -15.20
N ASN A 427 -17.83 -5.47 -15.61
CA ASN A 427 -19.27 -5.24 -15.83
C ASN A 427 -19.76 -5.71 -17.18
N ASP A 428 -18.89 -6.08 -18.12
CA ASP A 428 -19.30 -6.63 -19.42
C ASP A 428 -20.18 -7.88 -19.27
N ILE A 429 -20.07 -8.59 -18.14
CA ILE A 429 -20.89 -9.77 -17.84
C ILE A 429 -22.39 -9.48 -17.86
N PHE A 430 -22.84 -8.28 -17.48
CA PHE A 430 -24.26 -7.92 -17.46
C PHE A 430 -24.87 -7.74 -18.85
N TYR A 431 -24.02 -7.51 -19.85
CA TYR A 431 -24.45 -7.17 -21.23
C TYR A 431 -24.26 -8.33 -22.22
N LYS A 432 -23.82 -9.51 -21.78
CA LYS A 432 -23.64 -10.69 -22.62
C LYS A 432 -25.01 -11.28 -23.00
N THR A 433 -25.16 -11.73 -24.24
CA THR A 433 -26.44 -12.24 -24.79
C THR A 433 -26.91 -13.57 -24.19
N ASN A 434 -26.01 -14.34 -23.58
CA ASN A 434 -26.31 -15.66 -23.00
C ASN A 434 -26.43 -15.62 -21.46
N ASN A 435 -26.83 -14.50 -20.89
CA ASN A 435 -26.88 -14.32 -19.41
C ASN A 435 -27.81 -15.31 -18.71
N ILE A 436 -28.91 -15.75 -19.34
CA ILE A 436 -29.84 -16.75 -18.76
C ILE A 436 -29.11 -18.07 -18.51
N GLU A 437 -28.39 -18.59 -19.49
CA GLU A 437 -27.64 -19.83 -19.38
C GLU A 437 -26.51 -19.71 -18.32
N LYS A 438 -25.85 -18.56 -18.31
CA LYS A 438 -24.78 -18.27 -17.32
C LYS A 438 -25.36 -18.22 -15.92
N ILE A 439 -26.49 -17.53 -15.69
CA ILE A 439 -27.19 -17.48 -14.40
C ILE A 439 -27.57 -18.89 -13.94
N GLU A 440 -28.18 -19.70 -14.82
CA GLU A 440 -28.52 -21.07 -14.45
C GLU A 440 -27.31 -21.94 -14.15
N SER A 441 -26.20 -21.76 -14.85
CA SER A 441 -24.94 -22.44 -14.58
C SER A 441 -24.38 -22.08 -13.22
N ILE A 442 -24.39 -20.78 -12.86
CA ILE A 442 -23.91 -20.30 -11.56
C ILE A 442 -24.85 -20.80 -10.45
N LYS A 443 -26.18 -20.67 -10.59
CA LYS A 443 -27.14 -21.19 -9.60
C LYS A 443 -26.93 -22.70 -9.35
N ARG A 444 -26.72 -23.50 -10.40
CA ARG A 444 -26.39 -24.94 -10.26
C ARG A 444 -25.09 -25.18 -9.51
N LYS A 445 -24.01 -24.44 -9.86
CA LYS A 445 -22.72 -24.53 -9.20
C LYS A 445 -22.80 -24.20 -7.70
N LEU A 446 -23.66 -23.26 -7.34
CA LEU A 446 -23.87 -22.80 -5.96
C LEU A 446 -24.98 -23.58 -5.24
N SER A 447 -25.60 -24.59 -5.88
CA SER A 447 -26.72 -25.36 -5.33
C SER A 447 -27.94 -24.49 -4.96
N ILE A 448 -28.16 -23.40 -5.69
CA ILE A 448 -29.30 -22.51 -5.49
C ILE A 448 -30.50 -23.03 -6.29
N PRO A 449 -31.67 -23.29 -5.66
CA PRO A 449 -32.89 -23.70 -6.34
C PRO A 449 -33.32 -22.69 -7.40
N LYS A 450 -33.76 -23.16 -8.56
CA LYS A 450 -34.11 -22.27 -9.68
C LYS A 450 -35.28 -21.33 -9.37
N GLU A 451 -36.23 -21.84 -8.62
CA GLU A 451 -37.46 -21.15 -8.23
C GLU A 451 -37.26 -20.06 -7.18
N LYS A 452 -36.16 -20.10 -6.45
CA LYS A 452 -35.89 -19.09 -5.42
C LYS A 452 -35.22 -17.85 -5.97
N GLN A 453 -35.64 -16.69 -5.49
CA GLN A 453 -34.94 -15.44 -5.69
C GLN A 453 -33.68 -15.36 -4.81
N VAL A 454 -32.74 -14.56 -5.18
CA VAL A 454 -31.43 -14.46 -4.50
C VAL A 454 -31.24 -13.05 -3.94
N ILE A 455 -31.00 -12.97 -2.64
CA ILE A 455 -30.58 -11.77 -1.94
C ILE A 455 -29.07 -11.84 -1.69
N LEU A 456 -28.33 -10.86 -2.14
CA LEU A 456 -26.90 -10.72 -1.83
C LEU A 456 -26.71 -9.69 -0.73
N TYR A 457 -26.15 -10.11 0.41
CA TYR A 457 -25.72 -9.21 1.47
C TYR A 457 -24.21 -9.00 1.39
N ALA A 458 -23.79 -7.78 1.04
CA ALA A 458 -22.40 -7.40 0.84
C ALA A 458 -22.04 -6.12 1.62
N PRO A 459 -21.88 -6.19 2.95
CA PRO A 459 -21.60 -5.05 3.78
C PRO A 459 -20.14 -4.62 3.72
N THR A 460 -19.87 -3.37 4.13
CA THR A 460 -18.53 -2.84 4.33
C THR A 460 -17.90 -3.36 5.63
N TRP A 461 -16.62 -3.59 5.59
CA TRP A 461 -15.77 -3.81 6.75
C TRP A 461 -15.75 -2.58 7.69
N ARG A 462 -15.71 -2.83 9.02
CA ARG A 462 -15.59 -1.79 10.05
C ARG A 462 -14.17 -1.76 10.61
N ASP A 463 -13.42 -0.68 10.30
CA ASP A 463 -12.01 -0.53 10.71
C ASP A 463 -11.85 -0.29 12.22
N ASN A 464 -12.87 0.21 12.92
CA ASN A 464 -12.85 0.57 14.35
C ASN A 464 -13.21 -0.59 15.29
N GLU A 465 -13.63 -1.73 14.80
CA GLU A 465 -13.90 -2.93 15.63
C GLU A 465 -12.63 -3.77 15.93
N SER A 466 -11.44 -3.20 15.71
CA SER A 466 -10.19 -3.87 16.04
C SER A 466 -9.82 -3.66 17.52
N ASN A 467 -9.91 -4.69 18.33
CA ASN A 467 -9.48 -4.70 19.73
C ASN A 467 -7.95 -4.77 19.92
N GLY A 468 -7.16 -4.11 19.05
CA GLY A 468 -5.69 -4.06 19.19
C GLY A 468 -4.93 -5.38 18.99
N SER A 469 -5.62 -6.50 18.91
CA SER A 469 -5.16 -7.78 18.40
C SER A 469 -5.92 -8.05 17.11
N TRP A 470 -5.30 -8.64 16.12
CA TRP A 470 -5.85 -8.93 14.78
C TRP A 470 -7.13 -9.81 14.77
N ASN A 471 -7.82 -9.93 15.89
CA ASN A 471 -9.10 -10.63 16.04
C ASN A 471 -10.22 -9.60 15.92
N HIS A 472 -10.84 -9.57 14.76
CA HIS A 472 -12.00 -8.76 14.47
C HIS A 472 -13.26 -9.62 14.60
N SER A 473 -14.23 -9.21 15.42
CA SER A 473 -15.56 -9.80 15.46
C SER A 473 -16.50 -8.91 14.66
N PHE A 474 -17.01 -9.42 13.56
CA PHE A 474 -18.12 -8.79 12.85
C PHE A 474 -19.39 -9.61 13.14
N GLU A 475 -20.43 -8.97 13.62
CA GLU A 475 -21.74 -9.57 13.79
C GLU A 475 -22.68 -9.05 12.70
N ILE A 476 -23.44 -9.98 12.10
CA ILE A 476 -24.52 -9.60 11.19
C ILE A 476 -25.59 -8.89 12.02
N GLN A 477 -25.96 -7.68 11.62
CA GLN A 477 -26.79 -6.79 12.41
C GLN A 477 -28.31 -7.01 12.21
N PHE A 478 -28.70 -8.17 11.66
CA PHE A 478 -30.09 -8.63 11.63
C PHE A 478 -30.17 -10.12 11.96
N ASP A 479 -31.31 -10.54 12.47
CA ASP A 479 -31.56 -11.91 12.94
C ASP A 479 -31.68 -12.88 11.77
N LEU A 480 -30.69 -13.79 11.62
CA LEU A 480 -30.68 -14.82 10.58
C LEU A 480 -31.77 -15.88 10.77
N ASP A 481 -32.17 -16.20 12.02
CA ASP A 481 -33.24 -17.13 12.31
C ASP A 481 -34.59 -16.53 11.87
N GLN A 482 -34.79 -15.25 12.17
CA GLN A 482 -35.98 -14.56 11.72
C GLN A 482 -36.02 -14.44 10.21
N PHE A 483 -34.87 -14.11 9.56
CA PHE A 483 -34.76 -14.10 8.10
C PHE A 483 -35.13 -15.47 7.49
N GLN A 484 -34.57 -16.55 8.02
CA GLN A 484 -34.86 -17.90 7.52
C GLN A 484 -36.34 -18.23 7.64
N ASN A 485 -37.00 -17.89 8.76
CA ASN A 485 -38.38 -18.16 9.00
C ASN A 485 -39.34 -17.33 8.14
N GLU A 486 -38.98 -16.07 7.82
CA GLU A 486 -39.87 -15.17 7.08
C GLU A 486 -39.66 -15.24 5.56
N PHE A 487 -38.45 -15.52 5.10
CA PHE A 487 -38.06 -15.41 3.69
C PHE A 487 -37.47 -16.69 3.11
N GLY A 488 -37.12 -17.67 3.95
CA GLY A 488 -36.37 -18.85 3.52
C GLY A 488 -37.09 -19.73 2.48
N ASP A 489 -38.41 -19.64 2.36
CA ASP A 489 -39.20 -20.37 1.35
C ASP A 489 -39.04 -19.76 -0.05
N ASP A 490 -38.99 -18.44 -0.16
CA ASP A 490 -38.97 -17.70 -1.43
C ASP A 490 -37.57 -17.25 -1.83
N TYR A 491 -36.65 -17.04 -0.87
CA TYR A 491 -35.34 -16.47 -1.10
C TYR A 491 -34.19 -17.36 -0.63
N VAL A 492 -33.03 -17.19 -1.29
CA VAL A 492 -31.73 -17.60 -0.80
C VAL A 492 -30.93 -16.36 -0.45
N LEU A 493 -30.42 -16.29 0.79
CA LEU A 493 -29.51 -15.22 1.22
C LEU A 493 -28.06 -15.64 0.99
N ILE A 494 -27.36 -14.92 0.14
CA ILE A 494 -25.91 -15.04 -0.03
C ILE A 494 -25.23 -14.03 0.88
N LEU A 495 -24.38 -14.50 1.76
CA LEU A 495 -23.50 -13.65 2.59
C LEU A 495 -22.16 -13.50 1.88
N ARG A 496 -21.78 -12.26 1.58
CA ARG A 496 -20.49 -11.89 0.98
C ARG A 496 -19.76 -10.94 1.93
N MET A 497 -19.22 -11.53 2.99
CA MET A 497 -18.49 -10.79 4.01
C MET A 497 -17.05 -10.50 3.55
N HIS A 498 -16.37 -9.57 4.23
CA HIS A 498 -14.96 -9.35 3.98
C HIS A 498 -14.15 -10.58 4.42
N HIS A 499 -13.12 -10.96 3.64
CA HIS A 499 -12.33 -12.18 3.85
C HIS A 499 -11.67 -12.32 5.24
N LEU A 500 -11.52 -11.22 5.99
CA LEU A 500 -10.99 -11.24 7.36
C LEU A 500 -12.02 -11.72 8.42
N ILE A 501 -13.29 -11.81 8.03
CA ILE A 501 -14.39 -12.16 8.96
C ILE A 501 -14.96 -13.54 8.68
N SER A 502 -14.81 -14.04 7.47
CA SER A 502 -15.45 -15.30 7.03
C SER A 502 -15.13 -16.50 7.90
N ASP A 503 -14.03 -16.47 8.65
CA ASP A 503 -13.62 -17.58 9.51
C ASP A 503 -14.34 -17.61 10.87
N TYR A 504 -15.13 -16.57 11.19
CA TYR A 504 -15.87 -16.45 12.46
C TYR A 504 -17.37 -16.63 12.33
N LEU A 505 -17.90 -16.68 11.10
CA LEU A 505 -19.32 -16.88 10.87
C LEU A 505 -19.70 -18.37 11.05
N VAL A 506 -20.44 -18.69 12.08
CA VAL A 506 -20.92 -20.04 12.33
C VAL A 506 -22.38 -20.16 11.88
N LEU A 507 -22.60 -20.66 10.67
CA LEU A 507 -23.94 -21.04 10.20
C LEU A 507 -24.26 -22.47 10.65
N ASN A 508 -25.48 -22.67 11.10
CA ASN A 508 -26.02 -24.01 11.36
C ASN A 508 -26.77 -24.49 10.09
N PRO A 509 -26.21 -25.41 9.29
CA PRO A 509 -26.83 -25.84 8.03
C PRO A 509 -28.25 -26.40 8.18
N SER A 510 -28.55 -27.03 9.32
CA SER A 510 -29.89 -27.58 9.59
C SER A 510 -30.93 -26.51 9.89
N LYS A 511 -30.51 -25.35 10.36
CA LYS A 511 -31.36 -24.22 10.76
C LYS A 511 -31.44 -23.15 9.71
N HIS A 512 -30.35 -22.92 8.97
CA HIS A 512 -30.17 -21.86 7.97
C HIS A 512 -30.05 -22.46 6.56
N SER A 513 -31.04 -23.27 6.14
CA SER A 513 -30.99 -23.99 4.86
C SER A 513 -31.05 -23.11 3.63
N SER A 514 -31.55 -21.87 3.76
CA SER A 514 -31.61 -20.87 2.67
C SER A 514 -30.56 -19.78 2.81
N ILE A 515 -29.51 -19.95 3.66
CA ILE A 515 -28.44 -18.98 3.85
C ILE A 515 -27.11 -19.62 3.45
N ILE A 516 -26.37 -19.00 2.57
CA ILE A 516 -25.12 -19.52 2.01
C ILE A 516 -23.99 -18.49 2.24
N ASP A 517 -22.92 -18.91 2.92
CA ASP A 517 -21.71 -18.07 3.01
C ASP A 517 -20.82 -18.26 1.78
N LEU A 518 -20.69 -17.21 0.98
CA LEU A 518 -19.83 -17.12 -0.20
C LEU A 518 -18.76 -16.05 -0.04
N SER A 519 -18.33 -15.77 1.17
CA SER A 519 -17.29 -14.78 1.46
C SER A 519 -15.95 -15.09 0.79
N LYS A 520 -15.67 -16.39 0.54
CA LYS A 520 -14.46 -16.87 -0.15
C LYS A 520 -14.67 -17.14 -1.65
N TYR A 521 -15.83 -16.82 -2.21
CA TYR A 521 -16.06 -16.99 -3.65
C TYR A 521 -15.24 -15.97 -4.44
N ASP A 522 -14.50 -16.41 -5.46
CA ASP A 522 -13.52 -15.55 -6.15
C ASP A 522 -14.16 -14.33 -6.81
N ASP A 523 -15.18 -14.54 -7.62
CA ASP A 523 -15.72 -13.51 -8.50
C ASP A 523 -17.08 -12.96 -8.05
N ILE A 524 -17.08 -11.80 -7.46
CA ILE A 524 -18.30 -11.12 -7.00
C ILE A 524 -19.25 -10.76 -8.16
N GLN A 525 -18.74 -10.59 -9.38
CA GLN A 525 -19.58 -10.26 -10.54
C GLN A 525 -20.55 -11.40 -10.90
N GLU A 526 -20.12 -12.65 -10.68
CA GLU A 526 -21.01 -13.81 -10.84
C GLU A 526 -22.12 -13.79 -9.78
N LEU A 527 -21.81 -13.33 -8.54
CA LEU A 527 -22.82 -13.17 -7.49
C LEU A 527 -23.80 -12.04 -7.81
N TYR A 528 -23.32 -10.91 -8.32
CA TYR A 528 -24.21 -9.84 -8.78
C TYR A 528 -25.17 -10.30 -9.87
N LEU A 529 -24.66 -11.07 -10.83
CA LEU A 529 -25.47 -11.53 -11.97
C LEU A 529 -26.65 -12.41 -11.53
N VAL A 530 -26.44 -13.31 -10.53
CA VAL A 530 -27.46 -14.22 -10.04
C VAL A 530 -28.38 -13.64 -9.00
N SER A 531 -28.00 -12.52 -8.39
CA SER A 531 -28.79 -11.90 -7.31
C SER A 531 -29.95 -11.08 -7.87
N ASP A 532 -31.06 -11.11 -7.18
CA ASP A 532 -32.28 -10.35 -7.52
C ASP A 532 -32.45 -9.10 -6.66
N ILE A 533 -31.82 -9.08 -5.48
CA ILE A 533 -31.78 -7.93 -4.54
C ILE A 533 -30.36 -7.81 -3.99
N LEU A 534 -29.83 -6.61 -3.92
CA LEU A 534 -28.59 -6.29 -3.18
C LEU A 534 -28.95 -5.60 -1.86
N ILE A 535 -28.42 -6.12 -0.75
CA ILE A 535 -28.36 -5.43 0.53
C ILE A 535 -26.90 -5.04 0.78
N THR A 536 -26.63 -3.77 0.97
CA THR A 536 -25.29 -3.23 1.24
C THR A 536 -25.38 -2.03 2.18
N ASP A 537 -24.24 -1.37 2.47
CA ASP A 537 -24.19 -0.19 3.31
C ASP A 537 -23.31 0.91 2.67
N TYR A 538 -22.06 1.05 3.09
CA TYR A 538 -21.09 2.06 2.60
C TYR A 538 -20.11 1.47 1.58
N SER A 539 -20.40 0.30 1.06
CA SER A 539 -19.59 -0.37 0.04
C SER A 539 -19.88 0.21 -1.35
N SER A 540 -18.87 0.36 -2.18
CA SER A 540 -19.02 0.79 -3.58
C SER A 540 -19.66 -0.25 -4.50
N VAL A 541 -19.95 -1.46 -4.01
CA VAL A 541 -20.50 -2.58 -4.80
C VAL A 541 -21.82 -2.24 -5.50
N PHE A 542 -22.58 -1.29 -4.97
CA PHE A 542 -23.86 -0.89 -5.56
C PHE A 542 -23.72 -0.18 -6.92
N PHE A 543 -22.57 0.47 -7.19
CA PHE A 543 -22.33 1.08 -8.49
C PHE A 543 -22.23 0.02 -9.59
N GLU A 544 -21.50 -1.07 -9.32
CA GLU A 544 -21.36 -2.19 -10.26
C GLU A 544 -22.68 -2.96 -10.37
N TYR A 545 -23.34 -3.22 -9.22
CA TYR A 545 -24.63 -3.93 -9.19
C TYR A 545 -25.74 -3.17 -9.93
N ALA A 546 -25.70 -1.84 -9.95
CA ALA A 546 -26.67 -1.01 -10.65
C ALA A 546 -26.77 -1.33 -12.16
N ASN A 547 -25.74 -1.93 -12.75
CA ASN A 547 -25.78 -2.43 -14.13
C ASN A 547 -26.82 -3.56 -14.33
N SER A 548 -27.22 -4.25 -13.27
CA SER A 548 -28.27 -5.27 -13.31
C SER A 548 -29.67 -4.68 -13.41
N LYS A 549 -29.84 -3.41 -13.07
CA LYS A 549 -31.14 -2.69 -12.92
C LYS A 549 -32.10 -3.35 -11.92
N LYS A 550 -31.55 -4.06 -10.94
CA LYS A 550 -32.29 -4.74 -9.87
C LYS A 550 -32.22 -3.91 -8.58
N PRO A 551 -33.18 -4.04 -7.65
CA PRO A 551 -33.29 -3.21 -6.46
C PRO A 551 -32.08 -3.31 -5.53
N ILE A 552 -31.76 -2.18 -4.87
CA ILE A 552 -30.66 -2.04 -3.92
C ILE A 552 -31.25 -1.47 -2.61
N LEU A 553 -30.98 -2.16 -1.50
CA LEU A 553 -31.36 -1.74 -0.15
C LEU A 553 -30.08 -1.36 0.63
N PHE A 554 -30.02 -0.15 1.16
CA PHE A 554 -28.88 0.34 1.91
C PHE A 554 -29.14 0.18 3.41
N TYR A 555 -28.66 -0.92 4.00
CA TYR A 555 -28.80 -1.19 5.42
C TYR A 555 -27.67 -0.55 6.23
N ALA A 556 -27.86 0.68 6.66
CA ALA A 556 -26.87 1.55 7.28
C ALA A 556 -27.18 1.79 8.77
N TYR A 557 -27.23 0.72 9.56
CA TYR A 557 -27.62 0.70 10.99
C TYR A 557 -26.76 1.62 11.87
N ASP A 558 -25.53 1.91 11.48
CA ASP A 558 -24.55 2.73 12.20
C ASP A 558 -24.21 4.04 11.47
N TYR A 559 -25.13 4.56 10.62
CA TYR A 559 -24.85 5.69 9.72
C TYR A 559 -24.26 6.92 10.41
N GLN A 560 -24.78 7.31 11.58
CA GLN A 560 -24.33 8.50 12.29
C GLN A 560 -22.88 8.35 12.79
N LEU A 561 -22.54 7.17 13.31
CA LEU A 561 -21.19 6.83 13.78
C LEU A 561 -20.22 6.79 12.60
N TYR A 562 -20.62 6.10 11.54
CA TYR A 562 -19.78 5.90 10.35
C TYR A 562 -19.44 7.22 9.65
N LYS A 563 -20.41 8.15 9.56
CA LYS A 563 -20.23 9.47 8.94
C LYS A 563 -19.23 10.34 9.70
N GLN A 564 -19.16 10.23 11.02
CA GLN A 564 -18.31 11.08 11.88
C GLN A 564 -16.88 10.59 11.98
N GLU A 565 -16.64 9.29 11.92
CA GLU A 565 -15.34 8.68 12.26
C GLU A 565 -14.49 8.30 11.04
N ILE A 566 -15.06 8.20 9.83
CA ILE A 566 -14.39 7.62 8.67
C ILE A 566 -14.36 8.60 7.50
N ARG A 567 -13.29 8.60 6.76
CA ARG A 567 -12.83 9.25 5.50
C ARG A 567 -13.74 10.29 4.82
N GLY A 568 -15.04 10.38 5.13
CA GLY A 568 -16.04 11.15 4.39
C GLY A 568 -16.46 10.50 3.07
N PHE A 569 -17.63 10.91 2.58
CA PHE A 569 -18.21 10.43 1.34
C PHE A 569 -18.14 11.49 0.24
N TYR A 570 -18.14 11.05 -1.01
CA TYR A 570 -18.30 11.92 -2.17
C TYR A 570 -19.80 12.20 -2.49
N LEU A 571 -20.70 11.29 -2.10
CA LEU A 571 -22.14 11.36 -2.32
C LEU A 571 -22.91 11.47 -1.00
N ASP A 572 -24.09 12.05 -1.04
CA ASP A 572 -25.04 12.05 0.08
C ASP A 572 -25.92 10.80 -0.02
N MET A 573 -25.86 9.93 1.00
CA MET A 573 -26.56 8.64 0.96
C MET A 573 -28.08 8.76 0.82
N TYR A 574 -28.70 9.80 1.39
CA TYR A 574 -30.15 9.96 1.30
C TYR A 574 -30.61 10.62 0.00
N LYS A 575 -29.77 11.44 -0.61
CA LYS A 575 -30.12 12.20 -1.81
C LYS A 575 -29.71 11.48 -3.09
N ASP A 576 -28.51 10.89 -3.11
CA ASP A 576 -27.87 10.49 -4.35
C ASP A 576 -27.97 8.98 -4.64
N LEU A 577 -28.35 8.14 -3.64
CA LEU A 577 -28.37 6.69 -3.83
C LEU A 577 -29.66 6.16 -4.46
N PRO A 578 -29.61 5.08 -5.26
CA PRO A 578 -30.73 4.55 -6.04
C PRO A 578 -31.65 3.59 -5.27
N GLY A 579 -31.75 3.74 -3.95
CA GLY A 579 -32.58 2.90 -3.10
C GLY A 579 -32.73 3.46 -1.69
N PRO A 580 -33.59 2.87 -0.83
CA PRO A 580 -33.84 3.33 0.52
C PRO A 580 -32.62 3.10 1.43
N VAL A 581 -32.36 4.08 2.30
CA VAL A 581 -31.41 3.97 3.41
C VAL A 581 -32.17 3.56 4.66
N LEU A 582 -31.92 2.37 5.16
CA LEU A 582 -32.63 1.69 6.23
C LEU A 582 -31.69 1.55 7.43
N GLN A 583 -32.16 1.82 8.63
CA GLN A 583 -31.34 1.74 9.84
C GLN A 583 -31.78 0.61 10.78
N GLU A 584 -33.05 0.22 10.71
CA GLU A 584 -33.62 -0.81 11.57
C GLU A 584 -33.92 -2.10 10.79
N GLN A 585 -33.78 -3.25 11.45
CA GLN A 585 -34.11 -4.56 10.87
C GLN A 585 -35.55 -4.62 10.38
N THR A 586 -36.49 -4.03 11.11
CA THR A 586 -37.91 -4.00 10.76
C THR A 586 -38.15 -3.27 9.45
N GLU A 587 -37.42 -2.19 9.18
CA GLU A 587 -37.47 -1.44 7.92
C GLU A 587 -36.91 -2.30 6.78
N LEU A 588 -35.79 -3.00 7.02
CA LEU A 588 -35.16 -3.89 6.04
C LEU A 588 -36.12 -5.01 5.64
N PHE A 589 -36.73 -5.68 6.60
CA PHE A 589 -37.65 -6.80 6.35
C PHE A 589 -38.94 -6.33 5.68
N ASP A 590 -39.47 -5.14 6.04
CA ASP A 590 -40.61 -4.57 5.31
C ASP A 590 -40.25 -4.23 3.86
N ALA A 591 -39.04 -3.68 3.61
CA ALA A 591 -38.58 -3.40 2.26
C ALA A 591 -38.44 -4.66 1.42
N ILE A 592 -37.93 -5.77 1.98
CA ILE A 592 -37.86 -7.08 1.28
C ILE A 592 -39.27 -7.59 0.96
N LYS A 593 -40.20 -7.61 1.92
CA LYS A 593 -41.60 -8.02 1.72
C LYS A 593 -42.31 -7.19 0.65
N ASN A 594 -41.99 -5.93 0.54
CA ASN A 594 -42.61 -4.99 -0.37
C ASN A 594 -41.68 -4.54 -1.49
N ILE A 595 -40.79 -5.41 -1.96
CA ILE A 595 -39.71 -5.03 -2.88
C ILE A 595 -40.22 -4.35 -4.17
N HIS A 596 -41.35 -4.81 -4.73
CA HIS A 596 -41.95 -4.19 -5.92
C HIS A 596 -42.46 -2.75 -5.64
N ARG A 597 -42.86 -2.43 -4.43
CA ARG A 597 -43.20 -1.05 -4.03
C ARG A 597 -41.93 -0.20 -4.01
N VAL A 598 -40.84 -0.74 -3.45
CA VAL A 598 -39.52 -0.06 -3.40
C VAL A 598 -39.02 0.22 -4.82
N GLU A 599 -39.06 -0.78 -5.71
CA GLU A 599 -38.66 -0.62 -7.12
C GLU A 599 -39.40 0.56 -7.77
N LYS A 600 -40.74 0.60 -7.61
CA LYS A 600 -41.58 1.66 -8.20
C LYS A 600 -41.30 3.03 -7.59
N GLU A 601 -41.10 3.10 -6.29
CA GLU A 601 -40.81 4.34 -5.55
C GLU A 601 -39.47 4.95 -5.96
N TYR A 602 -38.48 4.12 -6.20
CA TYR A 602 -37.12 4.56 -6.53
C TYR A 602 -36.80 4.53 -8.04
N GLU A 603 -37.76 4.20 -8.92
CA GLU A 603 -37.54 4.00 -10.35
C GLU A 603 -36.89 5.22 -11.03
N GLU A 604 -37.43 6.43 -10.79
CA GLU A 604 -36.88 7.65 -11.39
C GLU A 604 -35.46 7.93 -10.91
N LYS A 605 -35.23 7.86 -9.60
CA LYS A 605 -33.94 8.09 -8.98
C LYS A 605 -32.91 7.03 -9.42
N TYR A 606 -33.34 5.79 -9.57
CA TYR A 606 -32.49 4.72 -10.06
C TYR A 606 -32.08 4.96 -11.52
N ASN A 607 -33.00 5.42 -12.36
CA ASN A 607 -32.70 5.74 -13.76
C ASN A 607 -31.73 6.92 -13.88
N GLU A 608 -31.89 7.96 -13.07
CA GLU A 608 -30.92 9.08 -12.99
C GLU A 608 -29.53 8.55 -12.58
N PHE A 609 -29.48 7.75 -11.51
CA PHE A 609 -28.23 7.14 -11.03
C PHE A 609 -27.57 6.27 -12.13
N PHE A 610 -28.36 5.47 -12.83
CA PHE A 610 -27.85 4.63 -13.93
C PHE A 610 -27.25 5.48 -15.07
N GLN A 611 -27.90 6.59 -15.43
CA GLN A 611 -27.37 7.51 -16.45
C GLN A 611 -26.07 8.16 -16.03
N ASP A 612 -25.95 8.57 -14.77
CA ASP A 612 -24.76 9.24 -14.26
C ASP A 612 -23.55 8.30 -14.08
N TYR A 613 -23.79 7.06 -13.67
CA TYR A 613 -22.71 6.18 -13.25
C TYR A 613 -22.51 4.92 -14.12
N CYS A 614 -23.54 4.47 -14.84
CA CYS A 614 -23.50 3.22 -15.63
C CYS A 614 -23.62 3.42 -17.15
N SER A 615 -23.88 4.65 -17.63
CA SER A 615 -24.19 4.90 -19.06
C SER A 615 -23.04 4.56 -20.03
N LEU A 616 -21.80 4.49 -19.56
CA LEU A 616 -20.64 4.08 -20.37
C LEU A 616 -20.45 2.55 -20.42
N GLU A 617 -21.19 1.80 -19.63
CA GLU A 617 -21.13 0.34 -19.58
C GLU A 617 -21.91 -0.23 -20.75
N THR A 618 -21.23 -0.80 -21.73
CA THR A 618 -21.84 -1.27 -23.00
C THR A 618 -21.59 -2.74 -23.28
N GLY A 619 -20.90 -3.44 -22.37
CA GLY A 619 -20.48 -4.83 -22.58
C GLY A 619 -19.27 -4.99 -23.51
N ASN A 620 -18.58 -3.89 -23.81
CA ASN A 620 -17.40 -3.88 -24.68
C ASN A 620 -16.19 -3.23 -23.99
N SER A 621 -16.20 -3.09 -22.66
CA SER A 621 -15.15 -2.37 -21.93
C SER A 621 -13.81 -3.09 -22.05
N ALA A 622 -13.77 -4.43 -21.94
CA ALA A 622 -12.55 -5.22 -22.15
C ALA A 622 -11.98 -5.01 -23.57
N LYS A 623 -12.83 -5.07 -24.59
CA LYS A 623 -12.45 -4.82 -26.00
C LYS A 623 -11.79 -3.45 -26.18
N LEU A 624 -12.43 -2.40 -25.65
CA LEU A 624 -11.93 -1.01 -25.80
C LEU A 624 -10.60 -0.81 -25.10
N VAL A 625 -10.40 -1.42 -23.91
CA VAL A 625 -9.09 -1.41 -23.22
C VAL A 625 -8.02 -2.05 -24.10
N ILE A 626 -8.29 -3.23 -24.68
CA ILE A 626 -7.35 -3.93 -25.53
C ILE A 626 -7.03 -3.12 -26.79
N GLU A 627 -8.04 -2.58 -27.45
CA GLU A 627 -7.86 -1.75 -28.65
C GLU A 627 -7.07 -0.46 -28.35
N THR A 628 -7.23 0.13 -27.18
CA THR A 628 -6.50 1.33 -26.79
C THR A 628 -5.04 1.03 -26.49
N VAL A 629 -4.74 -0.07 -25.79
CA VAL A 629 -3.41 -0.33 -25.25
C VAL A 629 -2.53 -1.14 -26.21
N PHE A 630 -3.09 -2.14 -26.90
CA PHE A 630 -2.31 -3.13 -27.66
C PHE A 630 -2.18 -2.80 -29.16
N LYS A 631 -2.94 -1.83 -29.67
CA LYS A 631 -2.82 -1.34 -31.06
C LYS A 631 -1.87 -0.14 -31.20
N LYS A 632 -1.33 0.35 -30.11
CA LYS A 632 -0.26 1.34 -30.10
C LYS A 632 1.08 0.60 -29.94
#